data_47320740ebfb154776dbf2b0a92e92e9
#
_entry.id   47320740ebfb154776dbf2b0a92e92e9
#
_cell.length_a   1.000
_cell.length_b   1.000
_cell.length_c   1.000
_cell.angle_alpha   90.00
_cell.angle_beta   90.00
_cell.angle_gamma   90.00
#
_symmetry.space_group_name_H-M   'P 1'
#
loop_
_entity.id
_entity.type
_entity.pdbx_description
1 polymer ?
#
loop_
_entity_poly.entity_id
_entity_poly.type
_entity_poly.pdbx_seq_one_letter_code
_entity_poly.pdbx_strand_id
1 'polypeptide(L)'
;MKIAFFGSSLVSAYWNGAATYYRGIIRALHARGHRVRFFEPDAYGRQQHRDIADPDWAEVCVYSAEGTDGVMRALNEARDADLVVKASGVGAFDELLEAAVAGLRSPSRMTAFWDVDAPATLERVQNDPKDAFRALIPRYDLVLTYGGGDPVVNAYEALGARGCVPIYNALDPDTHQPVPPDPRFAADLGFLGNRLPDREARVEEFFLSAAAALPEKTFLLGGSGWDDKPLPGNVRYVGHVYTADHNAFNVTPSAVLNISRESMARFGFSPATRVFEATGAGACLITDYWEGIEQFLEPGAEVLVARSGAEVAALLGALAPEQARE
;
A
#
# COMPACT_ATOMS: atom_id res chain seq x y z
N MET A 1 -1.32 -13.34 -22.34
CA MET A 1 -1.72 -14.34 -21.32
C MET A 1 -3.05 -13.95 -20.74
N LYS A 2 -3.81 -14.95 -20.26
CA LYS A 2 -4.94 -14.76 -19.37
C LYS A 2 -4.44 -14.80 -17.92
N ILE A 3 -4.77 -13.79 -17.13
CA ILE A 3 -4.33 -13.66 -15.73
C ILE A 3 -5.58 -13.60 -14.85
N ALA A 4 -5.67 -14.49 -13.87
CA ALA A 4 -6.65 -14.43 -12.79
C ALA A 4 -5.96 -13.83 -11.55
N PHE A 5 -6.47 -12.74 -11.03
CA PHE A 5 -5.87 -12.02 -9.92
C PHE A 5 -6.86 -11.93 -8.75
N PHE A 6 -6.55 -12.61 -7.64
CA PHE A 6 -7.32 -12.51 -6.40
C PHE A 6 -6.71 -11.43 -5.52
N GLY A 7 -7.42 -10.33 -5.34
CA GLY A 7 -6.98 -9.17 -4.57
C GLY A 7 -8.09 -8.58 -3.69
N SER A 8 -7.74 -7.55 -2.94
CA SER A 8 -8.64 -6.92 -1.98
C SER A 8 -9.77 -6.14 -2.63
N SER A 9 -9.48 -5.24 -3.54
CA SER A 9 -10.39 -4.58 -4.48
C SER A 9 -9.61 -3.76 -5.50
N LEU A 10 -10.07 -3.77 -6.74
CA LEU A 10 -9.56 -2.93 -7.83
C LEU A 10 -10.34 -1.61 -7.91
N VAL A 11 -11.64 -1.65 -7.61
CA VAL A 11 -12.57 -0.54 -7.81
C VAL A 11 -12.75 0.35 -6.58
N SER A 12 -12.15 -0.03 -5.45
CA SER A 12 -12.24 0.73 -4.20
C SER A 12 -10.90 0.81 -3.48
N ALA A 13 -10.48 2.05 -3.16
CA ALA A 13 -9.34 2.33 -2.28
C ALA A 13 -9.75 2.41 -0.79
N TYR A 14 -11.03 2.22 -0.49
CA TYR A 14 -11.52 2.26 0.88
C TYR A 14 -10.96 1.11 1.72
N TRP A 15 -10.21 1.44 2.79
CA TRP A 15 -9.41 0.48 3.57
C TRP A 15 -8.51 -0.43 2.71
N ASN A 16 -7.98 0.11 1.60
CA ASN A 16 -7.24 -0.65 0.61
C ASN A 16 -6.14 0.19 -0.03
N GLY A 17 -5.01 0.30 0.63
CA GLY A 17 -3.86 1.08 0.13
C GLY A 17 -3.18 0.49 -1.11
N ALA A 18 -3.52 -0.75 -1.50
CA ALA A 18 -2.96 -1.39 -2.68
C ALA A 18 -3.74 -1.11 -3.99
N ALA A 19 -4.93 -0.48 -3.90
CA ALA A 19 -5.81 -0.32 -5.07
C ALA A 19 -5.14 0.45 -6.21
N THR A 20 -4.49 1.58 -5.93
CA THR A 20 -3.84 2.43 -6.94
C THR A 20 -2.68 1.71 -7.61
N TYR A 21 -1.91 0.96 -6.84
CA TYR A 21 -0.83 0.12 -7.36
C TYR A 21 -1.36 -1.00 -8.27
N TYR A 22 -2.41 -1.73 -7.85
CA TYR A 22 -3.05 -2.74 -8.72
C TYR A 22 -3.53 -2.14 -10.03
N ARG A 23 -4.15 -0.97 -9.99
CA ARG A 23 -4.65 -0.27 -11.18
C ARG A 23 -3.52 0.00 -12.17
N GLY A 24 -2.43 0.60 -11.72
CA GLY A 24 -1.27 0.92 -12.57
C GLY A 24 -0.66 -0.33 -13.19
N ILE A 25 -0.39 -1.36 -12.40
CA ILE A 25 0.20 -2.63 -12.89
C ILE A 25 -0.74 -3.34 -13.87
N ILE A 26 -2.03 -3.46 -13.55
CA ILE A 26 -2.98 -4.20 -14.40
C ILE A 26 -3.24 -3.45 -15.71
N ARG A 27 -3.31 -2.12 -15.68
CA ARG A 27 -3.40 -1.29 -16.88
C ARG A 27 -2.17 -1.47 -17.77
N ALA A 28 -0.97 -1.48 -17.19
CA ALA A 28 0.27 -1.74 -17.92
C ALA A 28 0.35 -3.15 -18.50
N LEU A 29 -0.19 -4.16 -17.82
CA LEU A 29 -0.33 -5.52 -18.34
C LEU A 29 -1.32 -5.57 -19.51
N HIS A 30 -2.46 -4.90 -19.39
CA HIS A 30 -3.45 -4.80 -20.47
C HIS A 30 -2.86 -4.14 -21.72
N ALA A 31 -2.14 -3.04 -21.57
CA ALA A 31 -1.45 -2.34 -22.67
C ALA A 31 -0.44 -3.24 -23.39
N ARG A 32 0.09 -4.28 -22.72
CA ARG A 32 0.97 -5.31 -23.29
C ARG A 32 0.20 -6.50 -23.88
N GLY A 33 -1.13 -6.42 -23.98
CA GLY A 33 -1.97 -7.46 -24.57
C GLY A 33 -2.32 -8.62 -23.63
N HIS A 34 -2.12 -8.49 -22.33
CA HIS A 34 -2.61 -9.45 -21.36
C HIS A 34 -4.08 -9.18 -21.04
N ARG A 35 -4.84 -10.22 -20.68
CA ARG A 35 -6.23 -10.11 -20.22
C ARG A 35 -6.27 -10.44 -18.74
N VAL A 36 -6.75 -9.52 -17.92
CA VAL A 36 -6.79 -9.66 -16.46
C VAL A 36 -8.24 -9.75 -16.03
N ARG A 37 -8.57 -10.82 -15.28
CA ARG A 37 -9.77 -10.95 -14.47
C ARG A 37 -9.38 -10.73 -13.02
N PHE A 38 -9.93 -9.70 -12.40
CA PHE A 38 -9.66 -9.36 -11.02
C PHE A 38 -10.82 -9.84 -10.15
N PHE A 39 -10.54 -10.80 -9.31
CA PHE A 39 -11.50 -11.39 -8.38
C PHE A 39 -11.38 -10.70 -7.03
N GLU A 40 -12.45 -10.06 -6.57
CA GLU A 40 -12.50 -9.34 -5.30
C GLU A 40 -13.73 -9.72 -4.48
N PRO A 41 -13.61 -9.83 -3.13
CA PRO A 41 -14.74 -10.12 -2.27
C PRO A 41 -15.61 -8.88 -2.06
N ASP A 42 -16.93 -9.08 -2.00
CA ASP A 42 -17.84 -8.06 -1.46
C ASP A 42 -17.73 -8.05 0.08
N ALA A 43 -16.76 -7.29 0.57
CA ALA A 43 -16.42 -7.21 1.98
C ALA A 43 -15.99 -5.80 2.38
N TYR A 44 -16.07 -5.49 3.67
CA TYR A 44 -15.64 -4.21 4.28
C TYR A 44 -16.33 -2.97 3.69
N GLY A 45 -17.49 -3.10 3.09
CA GLY A 45 -18.20 -1.98 2.45
C GLY A 45 -17.50 -1.43 1.20
N ARG A 46 -16.53 -2.14 0.61
CA ARG A 46 -15.76 -1.64 -0.53
C ARG A 46 -16.63 -1.40 -1.76
N GLN A 47 -17.64 -2.24 -1.99
CA GLN A 47 -18.56 -2.05 -3.12
C GLN A 47 -19.46 -0.81 -2.96
N GLN A 48 -19.73 -0.37 -1.72
CA GLN A 48 -20.44 0.87 -1.41
C GLN A 48 -19.53 2.11 -1.50
N HIS A 49 -18.21 1.93 -1.43
CA HIS A 49 -17.20 3.00 -1.45
C HIS A 49 -16.28 2.87 -2.68
N ARG A 50 -16.88 2.57 -3.84
CA ARG A 50 -16.15 2.54 -5.11
C ARG A 50 -15.73 3.95 -5.49
N ASP A 51 -14.48 4.12 -5.88
CA ASP A 51 -13.91 5.38 -6.33
C ASP A 51 -13.62 5.40 -7.85
N ILE A 52 -13.74 4.23 -8.52
CA ILE A 52 -13.79 4.12 -9.98
C ILE A 52 -14.92 3.20 -10.42
N ALA A 53 -15.40 3.39 -11.64
CA ALA A 53 -16.27 2.43 -12.34
C ALA A 53 -15.48 1.18 -12.76
N ASP A 54 -16.18 0.16 -13.26
CA ASP A 54 -15.51 -1.00 -13.85
C ASP A 54 -14.66 -0.52 -15.04
N PRO A 55 -13.33 -0.81 -15.02
CA PRO A 55 -12.43 -0.35 -16.06
C PRO A 55 -12.54 -1.23 -17.32
N ASP A 56 -12.23 -0.67 -18.47
CA ASP A 56 -12.17 -1.39 -19.75
C ASP A 56 -10.89 -2.26 -19.91
N TRP A 57 -9.88 -2.03 -19.06
CA TRP A 57 -8.60 -2.72 -19.07
C TRP A 57 -8.53 -3.95 -18.13
N ALA A 58 -9.60 -4.24 -17.37
CA ALA A 58 -9.72 -5.43 -16.54
C ALA A 58 -11.18 -5.84 -16.38
N GLU A 59 -11.45 -7.15 -16.34
CA GLU A 59 -12.75 -7.69 -15.94
C GLU A 59 -12.79 -7.81 -14.42
N VAL A 60 -13.66 -7.03 -13.75
CA VAL A 60 -13.83 -7.09 -12.30
C VAL A 60 -14.89 -8.12 -11.95
N CYS A 61 -14.51 -9.14 -11.19
CA CYS A 61 -15.35 -10.25 -10.77
C CYS A 61 -15.57 -10.18 -9.26
N VAL A 62 -16.67 -9.56 -8.84
CA VAL A 62 -17.04 -9.46 -7.42
C VAL A 62 -17.70 -10.76 -6.99
N TYR A 63 -17.23 -11.36 -5.89
CA TYR A 63 -17.82 -12.55 -5.30
C TYR A 63 -18.29 -12.30 -3.86
N SER A 64 -19.38 -12.99 -3.48
CA SER A 64 -19.93 -12.89 -2.12
C SER A 64 -18.92 -13.35 -1.08
N ALA A 65 -18.78 -12.58 -0.01
CA ALA A 65 -18.05 -12.96 1.20
C ALA A 65 -18.94 -13.76 2.19
N GLU A 66 -20.22 -13.97 1.87
CA GLU A 66 -21.13 -14.82 2.65
C GLU A 66 -21.00 -16.27 2.20
N GLY A 67 -20.51 -17.12 3.11
CA GLY A 67 -20.26 -18.54 2.81
C GLY A 67 -19.14 -18.73 1.78
N THR A 68 -18.83 -19.96 1.42
CA THR A 68 -17.70 -20.29 0.52
C THR A 68 -18.08 -20.45 -0.96
N ASP A 69 -19.37 -20.47 -1.31
CA ASP A 69 -19.81 -20.74 -2.67
C ASP A 69 -19.32 -19.71 -3.69
N GLY A 70 -19.26 -18.42 -3.27
CA GLY A 70 -18.77 -17.32 -4.10
C GLY A 70 -17.31 -17.51 -4.47
N VAL A 71 -16.45 -17.69 -3.48
CA VAL A 71 -15.01 -17.86 -3.68
C VAL A 71 -14.68 -19.15 -4.42
N MET A 72 -15.46 -20.23 -4.20
CA MET A 72 -15.26 -21.49 -4.92
C MET A 72 -15.62 -21.38 -6.40
N ARG A 73 -16.67 -20.62 -6.78
CA ARG A 73 -16.96 -20.31 -8.18
C ARG A 73 -15.82 -19.49 -8.80
N ALA A 74 -15.35 -18.43 -8.12
CA ALA A 74 -14.21 -17.62 -8.58
C ALA A 74 -12.96 -18.47 -8.83
N LEU A 75 -12.62 -19.39 -7.91
CA LEU A 75 -11.50 -20.32 -8.06
C LEU A 75 -11.70 -21.28 -9.25
N ASN A 76 -12.91 -21.74 -9.49
CA ASN A 76 -13.20 -22.59 -10.65
C ASN A 76 -13.04 -21.82 -11.97
N GLU A 77 -13.49 -20.57 -12.04
CA GLU A 77 -13.32 -19.69 -13.20
C GLU A 77 -11.86 -19.33 -13.46
N ALA A 78 -11.04 -19.22 -12.41
CA ALA A 78 -9.61 -18.95 -12.51
C ALA A 78 -8.82 -20.10 -13.18
N ARG A 79 -9.40 -21.30 -13.29
CA ARG A 79 -8.75 -22.46 -13.91
C ARG A 79 -8.45 -22.30 -15.40
N ASP A 80 -9.10 -21.35 -16.09
CA ASP A 80 -8.85 -21.03 -17.50
C ASP A 80 -7.68 -20.04 -17.70
N ALA A 81 -7.06 -19.56 -16.64
CA ALA A 81 -5.95 -18.63 -16.71
C ALA A 81 -4.60 -19.35 -16.94
N ASP A 82 -3.67 -18.65 -17.60
CA ASP A 82 -2.27 -19.06 -17.75
C ASP A 82 -1.47 -18.77 -16.46
N LEU A 83 -1.83 -17.68 -15.75
CA LEU A 83 -1.26 -17.26 -14.48
C LEU A 83 -2.39 -16.96 -13.48
N VAL A 84 -2.30 -17.57 -12.29
CA VAL A 84 -3.18 -17.25 -11.17
C VAL A 84 -2.37 -16.60 -10.07
N VAL A 85 -2.76 -15.37 -9.72
CA VAL A 85 -2.12 -14.57 -8.66
C VAL A 85 -3.04 -14.51 -7.45
N LYS A 86 -2.50 -14.78 -6.27
CA LYS A 86 -3.13 -14.50 -4.98
C LYS A 86 -2.35 -13.41 -4.28
N ALA A 87 -2.95 -12.23 -4.13
CA ALA A 87 -2.36 -11.17 -3.32
C ALA A 87 -2.56 -11.43 -1.83
N SER A 88 -1.61 -11.07 -0.96
CA SER A 88 -1.83 -11.08 0.48
C SER A 88 -2.88 -10.01 0.87
N GLY A 89 -3.55 -10.21 2.02
CA GLY A 89 -4.48 -9.22 2.55
C GLY A 89 -5.72 -8.97 1.68
N VAL A 90 -6.27 -10.01 1.04
CA VAL A 90 -7.58 -9.93 0.35
C VAL A 90 -8.66 -9.51 1.36
N GLY A 91 -8.54 -10.00 2.60
CA GLY A 91 -9.38 -9.65 3.73
C GLY A 91 -10.53 -10.63 3.96
N ALA A 92 -10.86 -11.46 2.98
CA ALA A 92 -11.82 -12.56 3.11
C ALA A 92 -11.24 -13.83 2.46
N PHE A 93 -11.38 -14.95 3.14
CA PHE A 93 -10.92 -16.27 2.69
C PHE A 93 -9.41 -16.37 2.40
N ASP A 94 -8.57 -15.57 3.08
CA ASP A 94 -7.13 -15.52 2.79
C ASP A 94 -6.48 -16.91 2.86
N GLU A 95 -6.67 -17.67 3.94
CA GLU A 95 -6.10 -19.02 4.09
C GLU A 95 -6.63 -20.01 3.04
N LEU A 96 -7.94 -19.96 2.72
CA LEU A 96 -8.54 -20.79 1.70
C LEU A 96 -7.93 -20.47 0.33
N LEU A 97 -7.82 -19.19 -0.01
CA LEU A 97 -7.25 -18.72 -1.29
C LEU A 97 -5.77 -19.08 -1.39
N GLU A 98 -4.99 -18.91 -0.31
CA GLU A 98 -3.58 -19.30 -0.25
C GLU A 98 -3.39 -20.78 -0.61
N ALA A 99 -4.17 -21.65 0.02
CA ALA A 99 -4.08 -23.10 -0.23
C ALA A 99 -4.63 -23.49 -1.62
N ALA A 100 -5.78 -22.92 -2.01
CA ALA A 100 -6.45 -23.27 -3.25
C ALA A 100 -5.65 -22.80 -4.48
N VAL A 101 -5.16 -21.56 -4.48
CA VAL A 101 -4.36 -21.02 -5.61
C VAL A 101 -3.04 -21.79 -5.74
N ALA A 102 -2.32 -22.07 -4.65
CA ALA A 102 -1.15 -22.95 -4.69
C ALA A 102 -1.47 -24.33 -5.31
N GLY A 103 -2.66 -24.85 -5.06
CA GLY A 103 -3.16 -26.11 -5.63
C GLY A 103 -3.56 -26.05 -7.11
N LEU A 104 -3.71 -24.86 -7.71
CA LEU A 104 -4.02 -24.71 -9.14
C LEU A 104 -2.80 -24.86 -10.04
N ARG A 105 -1.60 -24.91 -9.49
CA ARG A 105 -0.36 -25.08 -10.25
C ARG A 105 -0.41 -26.31 -11.15
N SER A 106 -0.01 -26.15 -12.43
CA SER A 106 0.06 -27.24 -13.42
C SER A 106 1.12 -26.94 -14.47
N PRO A 107 1.47 -27.87 -15.36
CA PRO A 107 2.42 -27.61 -16.45
C PRO A 107 2.01 -26.47 -17.40
N SER A 108 0.70 -26.17 -17.50
CA SER A 108 0.14 -25.11 -18.35
C SER A 108 -0.32 -23.87 -17.56
N ARG A 109 -0.15 -23.85 -16.24
CA ARG A 109 -0.62 -22.75 -15.39
C ARG A 109 0.37 -22.48 -14.30
N MET A 110 0.88 -21.27 -14.28
CA MET A 110 1.71 -20.73 -13.20
C MET A 110 0.83 -20.23 -12.05
N THR A 111 1.38 -20.28 -10.83
CA THR A 111 0.77 -19.66 -9.66
C THR A 111 1.77 -18.73 -8.99
N ALA A 112 1.30 -17.53 -8.62
CA ALA A 112 2.11 -16.56 -7.90
C ALA A 112 1.40 -16.12 -6.61
N PHE A 113 2.18 -15.98 -5.55
CA PHE A 113 1.75 -15.27 -4.36
C PHE A 113 2.31 -13.85 -4.42
N TRP A 114 1.44 -12.85 -4.38
CA TRP A 114 1.86 -11.45 -4.41
C TRP A 114 1.70 -10.84 -3.02
N ASP A 115 2.79 -10.77 -2.31
CA ASP A 115 2.81 -10.27 -0.95
C ASP A 115 2.92 -8.74 -0.94
N VAL A 116 1.80 -8.09 -0.60
CA VAL A 116 1.72 -6.63 -0.49
C VAL A 116 2.29 -6.13 0.84
N ASP A 117 2.63 -7.04 1.76
CA ASP A 117 3.11 -6.74 3.11
C ASP A 117 4.09 -7.82 3.61
N ALA A 118 5.08 -8.10 2.79
CA ALA A 118 6.04 -9.18 3.02
C ALA A 118 6.72 -9.15 4.41
N PRO A 119 7.10 -7.97 4.97
CA PRO A 119 7.63 -7.92 6.34
C PRO A 119 6.68 -8.51 7.38
N ALA A 120 5.39 -8.17 7.33
CA ALA A 120 4.40 -8.68 8.29
C ALA A 120 4.11 -10.18 8.06
N THR A 121 4.01 -10.61 6.80
CA THR A 121 3.83 -12.03 6.47
C THR A 121 4.99 -12.88 6.98
N LEU A 122 6.23 -12.44 6.74
CA LEU A 122 7.43 -13.15 7.18
C LEU A 122 7.54 -13.18 8.70
N GLU A 123 7.23 -12.08 9.38
CA GLU A 123 7.21 -12.05 10.84
C GLU A 123 6.21 -13.07 11.41
N ARG A 124 5.00 -13.13 10.86
CA ARG A 124 3.97 -14.10 11.25
C ARG A 124 4.47 -15.55 11.06
N VAL A 125 4.97 -15.86 9.88
CA VAL A 125 5.46 -17.21 9.52
C VAL A 125 6.69 -17.63 10.32
N GLN A 126 7.58 -16.69 10.65
CA GLN A 126 8.78 -16.96 11.44
C GLN A 126 8.45 -17.19 12.92
N ASN A 127 7.49 -16.44 13.46
CA ASN A 127 7.07 -16.53 14.86
C ASN A 127 6.17 -17.74 15.15
N ASP A 128 5.46 -18.27 14.12
CA ASP A 128 4.66 -19.48 14.25
C ASP A 128 5.11 -20.56 13.26
N PRO A 129 5.90 -21.56 13.74
CA PRO A 129 6.29 -22.70 12.91
C PRO A 129 5.14 -23.55 12.39
N LYS A 130 3.92 -23.39 12.94
CA LYS A 130 2.70 -24.10 12.53
C LYS A 130 1.83 -23.28 11.60
N ASP A 131 2.25 -22.06 11.26
CA ASP A 131 1.51 -21.22 10.29
C ASP A 131 1.27 -22.00 9.01
N ALA A 132 0.00 -22.07 8.59
CA ALA A 132 -0.42 -22.89 7.45
C ALA A 132 0.22 -22.41 6.14
N PHE A 133 0.46 -21.11 5.99
CA PHE A 133 1.07 -20.52 4.79
C PHE A 133 2.53 -20.98 4.61
N ARG A 134 3.25 -21.26 5.69
CA ARG A 134 4.65 -21.75 5.63
C ARG A 134 4.80 -22.95 4.70
N ALA A 135 3.88 -23.92 4.79
CA ALA A 135 3.90 -25.13 3.96
C ALA A 135 3.46 -24.87 2.50
N LEU A 136 2.84 -23.74 2.23
CA LEU A 136 2.36 -23.36 0.91
C LEU A 136 3.40 -22.58 0.10
N ILE A 137 4.34 -21.88 0.73
CA ILE A 137 5.38 -21.08 0.08
C ILE A 137 6.09 -21.86 -1.04
N PRO A 138 6.63 -23.09 -0.81
CA PRO A 138 7.32 -23.85 -1.87
C PRO A 138 6.39 -24.40 -2.96
N ARG A 139 5.07 -24.30 -2.80
CA ARG A 139 4.08 -24.79 -3.76
C ARG A 139 3.76 -23.76 -4.84
N TYR A 140 4.00 -22.48 -4.61
CA TYR A 140 3.90 -21.44 -5.62
C TYR A 140 5.10 -21.49 -6.58
N ASP A 141 4.89 -21.10 -7.83
CA ASP A 141 5.99 -20.94 -8.79
C ASP A 141 6.82 -19.68 -8.50
N LEU A 142 6.15 -18.62 -8.00
CA LEU A 142 6.78 -17.33 -7.76
C LEU A 142 6.14 -16.63 -6.56
N VAL A 143 6.98 -15.98 -5.76
CA VAL A 143 6.57 -14.97 -4.79
C VAL A 143 6.95 -13.59 -5.34
N LEU A 144 6.00 -12.67 -5.37
CA LEU A 144 6.21 -11.27 -5.72
C LEU A 144 6.01 -10.44 -4.47
N THR A 145 6.81 -9.39 -4.25
CA THR A 145 6.70 -8.56 -3.05
C THR A 145 6.68 -7.08 -3.39
N TYR A 146 6.00 -6.26 -2.59
CA TYR A 146 6.01 -4.80 -2.76
C TYR A 146 7.35 -4.15 -2.39
N GLY A 147 8.20 -4.87 -1.71
CA GLY A 147 9.46 -4.33 -1.23
C GLY A 147 10.21 -5.35 -0.38
N GLY A 148 11.10 -4.84 0.48
CA GLY A 148 11.91 -5.63 1.39
C GLY A 148 13.26 -6.05 0.84
N GLY A 149 13.50 -5.82 -0.46
CA GLY A 149 14.81 -6.08 -1.08
C GLY A 149 15.37 -7.48 -0.79
N ASP A 150 16.70 -7.58 -0.78
CA ASP A 150 17.39 -8.84 -0.50
C ASP A 150 17.02 -9.49 0.84
N PRO A 151 16.80 -8.75 1.95
CA PRO A 151 16.36 -9.37 3.21
C PRO A 151 15.07 -10.19 3.07
N VAL A 152 14.07 -9.69 2.34
CA VAL A 152 12.81 -10.39 2.10
C VAL A 152 13.00 -11.55 1.12
N VAL A 153 13.76 -11.34 0.05
CA VAL A 153 14.09 -12.41 -0.93
C VAL A 153 14.75 -13.59 -0.22
N ASN A 154 15.82 -13.33 0.53
CA ASN A 154 16.55 -14.35 1.26
C ASN A 154 15.66 -15.08 2.28
N ALA A 155 14.75 -14.35 2.95
CA ALA A 155 13.84 -14.96 3.92
C ALA A 155 12.82 -15.90 3.25
N TYR A 156 12.25 -15.52 2.10
CA TYR A 156 11.35 -16.38 1.34
C TYR A 156 12.07 -17.61 0.76
N GLU A 157 13.28 -17.43 0.24
CA GLU A 157 14.11 -18.54 -0.27
C GLU A 157 14.47 -19.52 0.84
N ALA A 158 14.82 -19.03 2.04
CA ALA A 158 15.05 -19.86 3.21
C ALA A 158 13.79 -20.65 3.67
N LEU A 159 12.59 -20.14 3.37
CA LEU A 159 11.32 -20.83 3.57
C LEU A 159 10.95 -21.76 2.41
N GLY A 160 11.81 -21.89 1.40
CA GLY A 160 11.64 -22.81 0.27
C GLY A 160 10.90 -22.22 -0.92
N ALA A 161 10.75 -20.90 -1.02
CA ALA A 161 10.22 -20.27 -2.24
C ALA A 161 11.07 -20.67 -3.46
N ARG A 162 10.42 -20.98 -4.59
CA ARG A 162 11.09 -21.35 -5.84
C ARG A 162 11.72 -20.16 -6.55
N GLY A 163 11.19 -18.97 -6.27
CA GLY A 163 11.72 -17.68 -6.67
C GLY A 163 10.98 -16.59 -5.91
N CYS A 164 11.69 -15.52 -5.55
CA CYS A 164 11.11 -14.34 -4.94
C CYS A 164 11.65 -13.11 -5.66
N VAL A 165 10.76 -12.23 -6.10
CA VAL A 165 11.11 -11.03 -6.86
C VAL A 165 10.39 -9.81 -6.27
N PRO A 166 11.13 -8.79 -5.80
CA PRO A 166 10.54 -7.52 -5.42
C PRO A 166 10.01 -6.79 -6.66
N ILE A 167 8.73 -6.43 -6.63
CA ILE A 167 8.12 -5.47 -7.52
C ILE A 167 7.67 -4.31 -6.64
N TYR A 168 8.57 -3.34 -6.49
CA TYR A 168 8.38 -2.26 -5.55
C TYR A 168 7.08 -1.50 -5.78
N ASN A 169 6.56 -0.91 -4.72
CA ASN A 169 5.52 0.10 -4.84
C ASN A 169 5.93 1.19 -5.83
N ALA A 170 4.96 1.71 -6.52
CA ALA A 170 5.12 2.78 -7.49
C ALA A 170 3.85 3.62 -7.57
N LEU A 171 3.91 4.73 -8.25
CA LEU A 171 2.72 5.52 -8.59
C LEU A 171 2.09 4.99 -9.90
N ASP A 172 0.80 5.26 -10.06
CA ASP A 172 0.13 5.24 -11.35
C ASP A 172 0.13 6.67 -11.91
N PRO A 173 0.87 6.98 -12.98
CA PRO A 173 1.00 8.34 -13.49
C PRO A 173 -0.32 8.93 -14.03
N ASP A 174 -1.30 8.10 -14.37
CA ASP A 174 -2.63 8.57 -14.77
C ASP A 174 -3.48 8.99 -13.55
N THR A 175 -3.16 8.47 -12.37
CA THR A 175 -3.85 8.78 -11.12
C THR A 175 -3.10 9.85 -10.32
N HIS A 176 -1.77 9.76 -10.22
CA HIS A 176 -0.95 10.64 -9.39
C HIS A 176 -0.11 11.58 -10.25
N GLN A 177 -0.47 12.87 -10.20
CA GLN A 177 0.14 13.93 -10.99
C GLN A 177 -0.02 15.28 -10.29
N PRO A 178 0.82 16.28 -10.63
CA PRO A 178 0.65 17.63 -10.12
C PRO A 178 -0.73 18.22 -10.44
N VAL A 179 -1.36 18.83 -9.44
CA VAL A 179 -2.65 19.52 -9.55
C VAL A 179 -2.59 20.87 -8.85
N PRO A 180 -3.49 21.82 -9.14
CA PRO A 180 -3.60 23.04 -8.35
C PRO A 180 -3.89 22.74 -6.88
N PRO A 181 -3.34 23.54 -5.94
CA PRO A 181 -3.67 23.42 -4.52
C PRO A 181 -5.17 23.61 -4.26
N ASP A 182 -5.70 22.89 -3.28
CA ASP A 182 -7.08 23.00 -2.81
C ASP A 182 -7.08 23.54 -1.36
N PRO A 183 -7.69 24.72 -1.10
CA PRO A 183 -7.74 25.30 0.24
C PRO A 183 -8.31 24.41 1.34
N ARG A 184 -9.09 23.39 0.99
CA ARG A 184 -9.59 22.38 1.94
C ARG A 184 -8.45 21.66 2.68
N PHE A 185 -7.31 21.54 2.04
CA PHE A 185 -6.14 20.80 2.55
C PHE A 185 -4.98 21.70 2.99
N ALA A 186 -5.21 23.02 3.07
CA ALA A 186 -4.16 23.96 3.53
C ALA A 186 -3.68 23.61 4.96
N ALA A 187 -2.37 23.42 5.11
CA ALA A 187 -1.68 23.16 6.37
C ALA A 187 -0.17 23.33 6.18
N ASP A 188 0.58 23.38 7.29
CA ASP A 188 2.04 23.32 7.24
C ASP A 188 2.55 21.89 7.01
N LEU A 189 1.90 20.89 7.64
CA LEU A 189 2.22 19.46 7.44
C LEU A 189 0.97 18.63 7.29
N GLY A 190 0.89 17.81 6.23
CA GLY A 190 -0.15 16.82 6.00
C GLY A 190 0.31 15.39 6.27
N PHE A 191 -0.53 14.58 6.89
CA PHE A 191 -0.37 13.12 6.95
C PHE A 191 -1.66 12.44 6.50
N LEU A 192 -1.56 11.54 5.52
CA LEU A 192 -2.69 10.76 5.02
C LEU A 192 -2.42 9.27 5.26
N GLY A 193 -3.18 8.66 6.13
CA GLY A 193 -3.08 7.23 6.40
C GLY A 193 -4.10 6.75 7.41
N ASN A 194 -4.61 5.53 7.22
CA ASN A 194 -5.54 4.91 8.16
C ASN A 194 -4.83 4.57 9.48
N ARG A 195 -5.56 4.62 10.58
CA ARG A 195 -5.09 4.15 11.88
C ARG A 195 -4.97 2.63 11.86
N LEU A 196 -3.74 2.14 11.93
CA LEU A 196 -3.42 0.72 11.98
C LEU A 196 -2.66 0.42 13.27
N PRO A 197 -2.91 -0.73 13.93
CA PRO A 197 -2.26 -1.06 15.21
C PRO A 197 -0.72 -0.98 15.17
N ASP A 198 -0.11 -1.41 14.07
CA ASP A 198 1.35 -1.43 13.87
C ASP A 198 1.92 -0.11 13.30
N ARG A 199 1.09 0.94 13.19
CA ARG A 199 1.52 2.28 12.77
C ARG A 199 1.14 3.37 13.77
N GLU A 200 0.14 3.14 14.62
CA GLU A 200 -0.39 4.17 15.51
C GLU A 200 0.69 4.80 16.39
N ALA A 201 1.51 3.99 17.06
CA ALA A 201 2.59 4.49 17.91
C ALA A 201 3.60 5.37 17.12
N ARG A 202 3.86 5.02 15.86
CA ARG A 202 4.74 5.81 14.99
C ARG A 202 4.08 7.13 14.57
N VAL A 203 2.76 7.17 14.37
CA VAL A 203 2.03 8.42 14.10
C VAL A 203 2.04 9.31 15.34
N GLU A 204 1.91 8.76 16.52
CA GLU A 204 2.08 9.50 17.78
C GLU A 204 3.48 10.12 17.86
N GLU A 205 4.53 9.33 17.60
CA GLU A 205 5.92 9.76 17.68
C GLU A 205 6.27 10.80 16.60
N PHE A 206 5.97 10.54 15.34
CA PHE A 206 6.45 11.37 14.24
C PHE A 206 5.53 12.55 13.91
N PHE A 207 4.21 12.40 14.03
CA PHE A 207 3.24 13.42 13.63
C PHE A 207 2.66 14.18 14.82
N LEU A 208 2.09 13.48 15.82
CA LEU A 208 1.43 14.16 16.93
C LEU A 208 2.42 14.84 17.88
N SER A 209 3.60 14.25 18.10
CA SER A 209 4.64 14.91 18.92
C SER A 209 5.21 16.16 18.23
N ALA A 210 5.37 16.11 16.89
CA ALA A 210 5.78 17.29 16.12
C ALA A 210 4.72 18.40 16.18
N ALA A 211 3.42 18.03 16.09
CA ALA A 211 2.33 18.98 16.25
C ALA A 211 2.32 19.63 17.64
N ALA A 212 2.55 18.85 18.69
CA ALA A 212 2.65 19.38 20.06
C ALA A 212 3.85 20.29 20.27
N ALA A 213 4.96 20.02 19.55
CA ALA A 213 6.19 20.84 19.63
C ALA A 213 6.09 22.17 18.85
N LEU A 214 5.17 22.27 17.88
CA LEU A 214 5.00 23.45 17.02
C LEU A 214 3.55 23.96 17.08
N PRO A 215 3.10 24.50 18.21
CA PRO A 215 1.71 24.93 18.40
C PRO A 215 1.26 26.06 17.46
N GLU A 216 2.20 26.82 16.88
CA GLU A 216 1.94 27.88 15.90
C GLU A 216 1.75 27.37 14.46
N LYS A 217 2.12 26.13 14.20
CA LYS A 217 1.97 25.48 12.91
C LYS A 217 0.65 24.71 12.83
N THR A 218 0.14 24.53 11.62
CA THR A 218 -1.09 23.79 11.34
C THR A 218 -0.81 22.40 10.78
N PHE A 219 -1.50 21.40 11.30
CA PHE A 219 -1.33 20.01 10.90
C PHE A 219 -2.64 19.45 10.35
N LEU A 220 -2.55 18.66 9.27
CA LEU A 220 -3.69 18.04 8.61
C LEU A 220 -3.59 16.52 8.69
N LEU A 221 -4.57 15.89 9.32
CA LEU A 221 -4.67 14.44 9.43
C LEU A 221 -5.80 13.92 8.55
N GLY A 222 -5.48 13.07 7.58
CA GLY A 222 -6.44 12.36 6.75
C GLY A 222 -6.33 10.84 6.93
N GLY A 223 -7.41 10.12 6.60
CA GLY A 223 -7.50 8.67 6.72
C GLY A 223 -8.57 8.25 7.74
N SER A 224 -8.92 6.97 7.73
CA SER A 224 -9.99 6.43 8.59
C SER A 224 -9.46 5.95 9.94
N GLY A 225 -10.33 5.94 10.96
CA GLY A 225 -10.08 5.34 12.26
C GLY A 225 -9.45 6.27 13.31
N TRP A 226 -9.41 7.59 13.06
CA TRP A 226 -8.84 8.57 14.00
C TRP A 226 -9.91 9.34 14.79
N ASP A 227 -11.22 9.03 14.61
CA ASP A 227 -12.35 9.80 15.15
C ASP A 227 -12.36 9.87 16.69
N ASP A 228 -11.89 8.82 17.36
CA ASP A 228 -11.84 8.72 18.82
C ASP A 228 -10.47 9.09 19.42
N LYS A 229 -9.48 9.43 18.57
CA LYS A 229 -8.14 9.78 19.02
C LYS A 229 -8.09 11.22 19.53
N PRO A 230 -7.64 11.47 20.77
CA PRO A 230 -7.34 12.83 21.23
C PRO A 230 -6.23 13.45 20.38
N LEU A 231 -6.51 14.61 19.78
CA LEU A 231 -5.56 15.31 18.89
C LEU A 231 -5.15 16.66 19.51
N PRO A 232 -3.89 17.11 19.31
CA PRO A 232 -3.46 18.47 19.62
C PRO A 232 -4.36 19.51 18.94
N GLY A 233 -4.56 20.68 19.55
CA GLY A 233 -5.50 21.70 19.08
C GLY A 233 -5.18 22.31 17.72
N ASN A 234 -3.93 22.15 17.24
CA ASN A 234 -3.46 22.59 15.93
C ASN A 234 -3.51 21.48 14.87
N VAL A 235 -4.08 20.29 15.18
CA VAL A 235 -4.30 19.19 14.24
C VAL A 235 -5.76 19.19 13.80
N ARG A 236 -5.99 19.35 12.52
CA ARG A 236 -7.31 19.23 11.89
C ARG A 236 -7.47 17.86 11.25
N TYR A 237 -8.45 17.10 11.69
CA TYR A 237 -8.82 15.81 11.13
C TYR A 237 -9.90 15.97 10.05
N VAL A 238 -9.73 15.34 8.88
CA VAL A 238 -10.62 15.45 7.72
C VAL A 238 -11.29 14.13 7.34
N GLY A 239 -11.05 13.06 8.09
CA GLY A 239 -11.62 11.75 7.79
C GLY A 239 -11.01 11.08 6.57
N HIS A 240 -11.78 10.20 5.94
CA HIS A 240 -11.36 9.50 4.73
C HIS A 240 -11.18 10.50 3.55
N VAL A 241 -10.05 10.39 2.87
CA VAL A 241 -9.75 11.14 1.64
C VAL A 241 -9.82 10.17 0.47
N TYR A 242 -10.69 10.42 -0.49
CA TYR A 242 -10.84 9.59 -1.69
C TYR A 242 -9.69 9.82 -2.68
N THR A 243 -9.43 8.84 -3.53
CA THR A 243 -8.31 8.87 -4.51
C THR A 243 -8.35 10.12 -5.40
N ALA A 244 -9.54 10.60 -5.76
CA ALA A 244 -9.68 11.83 -6.55
C ALA A 244 -9.11 13.10 -5.87
N ASP A 245 -9.04 13.09 -4.54
CA ASP A 245 -8.51 14.20 -3.74
C ASP A 245 -7.05 13.97 -3.28
N HIS A 246 -6.45 12.79 -3.53
CA HIS A 246 -5.09 12.46 -3.05
C HIS A 246 -4.04 13.45 -3.56
N ASN A 247 -4.09 13.82 -4.84
CA ASN A 247 -3.14 14.77 -5.40
C ASN A 247 -3.24 16.14 -4.73
N ALA A 248 -4.47 16.66 -4.58
CA ALA A 248 -4.69 17.94 -3.90
C ALA A 248 -4.28 17.88 -2.43
N PHE A 249 -4.56 16.78 -1.73
CA PHE A 249 -4.09 16.56 -0.36
C PHE A 249 -2.56 16.57 -0.27
N ASN A 250 -1.87 15.98 -1.26
CA ASN A 250 -0.41 15.90 -1.25
C ASN A 250 0.26 17.24 -1.56
N VAL A 251 -0.25 18.03 -2.53
CA VAL A 251 0.41 19.25 -3.02
C VAL A 251 0.03 20.52 -2.26
N THR A 252 -1.04 20.49 -1.46
CA THR A 252 -1.55 21.71 -0.82
C THR A 252 -0.82 22.08 0.47
N PRO A 253 -0.54 21.14 1.40
CA PRO A 253 0.29 21.44 2.56
C PRO A 253 1.71 21.86 2.13
N SER A 254 2.40 22.62 2.99
CA SER A 254 3.82 22.97 2.74
C SER A 254 4.70 21.73 2.61
N ALA A 255 4.41 20.70 3.40
CA ALA A 255 5.00 19.37 3.26
C ALA A 255 3.99 18.29 3.62
N VAL A 256 4.24 17.06 3.15
CA VAL A 256 3.51 15.87 3.58
C VAL A 256 4.46 14.88 4.25
N LEU A 257 3.93 14.16 5.24
CA LEU A 257 4.69 13.17 6.00
C LEU A 257 4.31 11.76 5.55
N ASN A 258 5.32 10.95 5.24
CA ASN A 258 5.18 9.50 5.17
C ASN A 258 5.63 8.89 6.50
N ILE A 259 4.86 7.94 7.00
CA ILE A 259 5.19 7.14 8.18
C ILE A 259 4.99 5.68 7.80
N SER A 260 6.08 4.93 7.74
CA SER A 260 6.07 3.50 7.45
C SER A 260 5.43 2.71 8.60
N ARG A 261 4.87 1.54 8.29
CA ARG A 261 4.49 0.56 9.32
C ARG A 261 5.75 0.07 10.02
N GLU A 262 5.62 -0.34 11.28
CA GLU A 262 6.76 -0.79 12.09
C GLU A 262 7.54 -1.93 11.43
N SER A 263 6.84 -2.94 10.91
CA SER A 263 7.45 -4.05 10.20
C SER A 263 8.22 -3.61 8.95
N MET A 264 7.67 -2.69 8.15
CA MET A 264 8.32 -2.15 6.95
C MET A 264 9.58 -1.36 7.30
N ALA A 265 9.51 -0.48 8.31
CA ALA A 265 10.66 0.30 8.76
C ALA A 265 11.79 -0.59 9.29
N ARG A 266 11.45 -1.67 10.01
CA ARG A 266 12.41 -2.61 10.58
C ARG A 266 13.11 -3.48 9.53
N PHE A 267 12.39 -3.96 8.52
CA PHE A 267 12.97 -4.75 7.43
C PHE A 267 13.77 -3.90 6.45
N GLY A 268 13.41 -2.62 6.31
CA GLY A 268 13.99 -1.75 5.29
C GLY A 268 13.53 -2.09 3.87
N PHE A 269 14.05 -1.38 2.88
CA PHE A 269 13.79 -1.59 1.44
C PHE A 269 12.31 -1.73 1.08
N SER A 270 11.43 -1.12 1.89
CA SER A 270 9.98 -1.27 1.79
C SER A 270 9.29 0.09 1.71
N PRO A 271 9.47 0.84 0.60
CA PRO A 271 8.82 2.13 0.44
C PRO A 271 7.30 1.96 0.49
N ALA A 272 6.63 2.80 1.28
CA ALA A 272 5.18 2.88 1.24
C ALA A 272 4.73 3.50 -0.10
N THR A 273 3.53 3.15 -0.58
CA THR A 273 2.95 3.73 -1.80
C THR A 273 2.93 5.26 -1.76
N ARG A 274 2.70 5.83 -0.57
CA ARG A 274 2.71 7.28 -0.32
C ARG A 274 4.00 7.96 -0.78
N VAL A 275 5.15 7.31 -0.63
CA VAL A 275 6.45 7.87 -1.07
C VAL A 275 6.41 8.26 -2.54
N PHE A 276 5.88 7.36 -3.39
CA PHE A 276 5.78 7.60 -4.83
C PHE A 276 4.60 8.49 -5.22
N GLU A 277 3.46 8.32 -4.56
CA GLU A 277 2.25 9.12 -4.83
C GLU A 277 2.46 10.60 -4.51
N ALA A 278 3.09 10.90 -3.38
CA ALA A 278 3.36 12.27 -2.97
C ALA A 278 4.40 12.94 -3.88
N THR A 279 5.54 12.28 -4.14
CA THR A 279 6.57 12.82 -5.01
C THR A 279 6.10 12.92 -6.46
N GLY A 280 5.32 11.96 -6.95
CA GLY A 280 4.70 12.00 -8.27
C GLY A 280 3.68 13.12 -8.44
N ALA A 281 3.03 13.55 -7.37
CA ALA A 281 2.18 14.72 -7.35
C ALA A 281 2.97 16.05 -7.26
N GLY A 282 4.28 15.99 -6.98
CA GLY A 282 5.14 17.17 -6.80
C GLY A 282 5.08 17.76 -5.39
N ALA A 283 4.78 16.93 -4.38
CA ALA A 283 4.74 17.36 -2.98
C ALA A 283 6.14 17.35 -2.35
N CYS A 284 6.41 18.31 -1.45
CA CYS A 284 7.55 18.22 -0.55
C CYS A 284 7.32 17.07 0.44
N LEU A 285 8.14 16.02 0.36
CA LEU A 285 8.00 14.83 1.18
C LEU A 285 8.99 14.82 2.34
N ILE A 286 8.46 14.71 3.56
CA ILE A 286 9.22 14.27 4.73
C ILE A 286 8.87 12.79 4.96
N THR A 287 9.85 11.92 5.18
CA THR A 287 9.60 10.51 5.51
C THR A 287 10.37 10.10 6.77
N ASP A 288 9.82 9.15 7.51
CA ASP A 288 10.58 8.42 8.51
C ASP A 288 11.75 7.68 7.84
N TYR A 289 12.84 7.48 8.58
CA TYR A 289 13.99 6.73 8.07
C TYR A 289 13.67 5.24 7.94
N TRP A 290 14.08 4.65 6.82
CA TRP A 290 14.14 3.21 6.58
C TRP A 290 15.37 2.89 5.71
N GLU A 291 15.95 1.71 5.89
CA GLU A 291 17.13 1.26 5.14
C GLU A 291 16.79 1.08 3.66
N GLY A 292 17.66 1.59 2.77
CA GLY A 292 17.51 1.45 1.32
C GLY A 292 16.71 2.56 0.65
N ILE A 293 16.39 3.65 1.36
CA ILE A 293 15.70 4.81 0.77
C ILE A 293 16.49 5.39 -0.43
N GLU A 294 17.81 5.31 -0.37
CA GLU A 294 18.74 5.81 -1.39
C GLU A 294 18.61 5.09 -2.74
N GLN A 295 17.93 3.94 -2.77
CA GLN A 295 17.63 3.22 -4.02
C GLN A 295 16.51 3.88 -4.82
N PHE A 296 15.73 4.76 -4.19
CA PHE A 296 14.51 5.35 -4.74
C PHE A 296 14.57 6.86 -4.83
N LEU A 297 15.11 7.51 -3.82
CA LEU A 297 15.15 8.98 -3.69
C LEU A 297 16.46 9.40 -3.03
N GLU A 298 16.98 10.56 -3.42
CA GLU A 298 18.19 11.14 -2.84
C GLU A 298 17.85 11.92 -1.55
N PRO A 299 18.25 11.43 -0.34
CA PRO A 299 18.00 12.13 0.91
C PRO A 299 18.64 13.53 0.92
N GLY A 300 17.84 14.53 1.31
CA GLY A 300 18.26 15.93 1.37
C GLY A 300 18.14 16.69 0.05
N ALA A 301 17.94 16.01 -1.08
CA ALA A 301 17.68 16.61 -2.38
C ALA A 301 16.25 16.34 -2.88
N GLU A 302 15.82 15.07 -2.87
CA GLU A 302 14.50 14.65 -3.36
C GLU A 302 13.52 14.30 -2.25
N VAL A 303 14.05 14.06 -1.03
CA VAL A 303 13.23 13.70 0.14
C VAL A 303 13.92 14.19 1.43
N LEU A 304 13.12 14.69 2.36
CA LEU A 304 13.58 15.01 3.71
C LEU A 304 13.37 13.79 4.61
N VAL A 305 14.40 13.38 5.35
CA VAL A 305 14.37 12.17 6.18
C VAL A 305 14.45 12.52 7.65
N ALA A 306 13.54 11.99 8.47
CA ALA A 306 13.50 12.18 9.91
C ALA A 306 13.59 10.85 10.66
N ARG A 307 14.27 10.83 11.79
CA ARG A 307 14.40 9.64 12.68
C ARG A 307 13.56 9.76 13.94
N SER A 308 12.91 10.91 14.14
CA SER A 308 12.05 11.18 15.31
C SER A 308 11.07 12.31 15.02
N GLY A 309 10.05 12.46 15.86
CA GLY A 309 9.14 13.60 15.81
C GLY A 309 9.85 14.94 16.05
N ALA A 310 10.90 14.96 16.87
CA ALA A 310 11.73 16.16 17.07
C ALA A 310 12.45 16.59 15.78
N GLU A 311 12.94 15.62 14.98
CA GLU A 311 13.54 15.92 13.68
C GLU A 311 12.49 16.38 12.66
N VAL A 312 11.27 15.79 12.67
CA VAL A 312 10.16 16.30 11.85
C VAL A 312 9.85 17.75 12.19
N ALA A 313 9.77 18.08 13.49
CA ALA A 313 9.53 19.45 13.93
C ALA A 313 10.67 20.40 13.51
N ALA A 314 11.92 19.97 13.62
CA ALA A 314 13.08 20.77 13.20
C ALA A 314 13.08 21.01 11.68
N LEU A 315 12.83 19.99 10.87
CA LEU A 315 12.73 20.10 9.41
C LEU A 315 11.59 21.06 9.02
N LEU A 316 10.39 20.87 9.57
CA LEU A 316 9.24 21.71 9.29
C LEU A 316 9.43 23.17 9.75
N GLY A 317 10.13 23.38 10.86
CA GLY A 317 10.46 24.71 11.37
C GLY A 317 11.49 25.46 10.51
N ALA A 318 12.40 24.72 9.87
CA ALA A 318 13.43 25.27 8.99
C ALA A 318 12.97 25.42 7.52
N LEU A 319 11.91 24.72 7.13
CA LEU A 319 11.43 24.66 5.73
C LEU A 319 10.86 26.02 5.30
N ALA A 320 11.56 26.71 4.39
CA ALA A 320 11.04 27.90 3.76
C ALA A 320 10.00 27.54 2.66
N PRO A 321 8.97 28.38 2.44
CA PRO A 321 7.94 28.10 1.43
C PRO A 321 8.48 27.92 0.01
N GLU A 322 9.57 28.58 -0.32
CA GLU A 322 10.24 28.45 -1.62
C GLU A 322 10.89 27.07 -1.75
N GLN A 323 11.59 26.61 -0.72
CA GLN A 323 12.25 25.30 -0.68
C GLN A 323 11.26 24.13 -0.72
N ALA A 324 10.07 24.34 -0.17
CA ALA A 324 9.01 23.32 -0.22
C ALA A 324 8.42 23.12 -1.63
N ARG A 325 8.74 24.01 -2.59
CA ARG A 325 8.23 24.00 -3.97
C ARG A 325 9.26 23.60 -5.02
N GLU A 326 10.53 23.60 -4.64
CA GLU A 326 11.65 23.12 -5.47
C GLU A 326 11.72 21.59 -5.45
#